data_c2dbc25531ca709d3c5a7d79bba6eb43
#
_entry.id   c2dbc25531ca709d3c5a7d79bba6eb43
#
_cell.length_a   1.000
_cell.length_b   1.000
_cell.length_c   1.000
_cell.angle_alpha   90.00
_cell.angle_beta   90.00
_cell.angle_gamma   90.00
#
_symmetry.space_group_name_H-M   'P 1'
#
loop_
_entity.id
_entity.type
_entity.pdbx_description
1 polymer ?
#
loop_
_entity_poly.entity_id
_entity_poly.type
_entity_poly.pdbx_seq_one_letter_code
_entity_poly.pdbx_strand_id
1 'polypeptide(L)'
;MNSHLNGGVNMKENWWQKTVVYQIYPRSFMDANGDGVGDLQGIISKLDYLEKLGIGAIWLSPVYQSPMDDNGYDIANYQDIARIFGTMEDMDQLIAEAKKRDIRIIMDLVVNHTSDEHAWFIEARENPQSPERDYYIWRDKPNDLTS
;
A
#
# COMPACT_ATOMS: atom_id res chain seq x y z
N MET A 1 23.50 -51.21 19.29
CA MET A 1 23.10 -49.96 19.93
C MET A 1 23.40 -48.80 18.98
N ASN A 2 22.43 -48.41 18.16
CA ASN A 2 22.52 -47.29 17.25
C ASN A 2 21.43 -46.30 17.63
N SER A 3 21.81 -45.25 18.36
CA SER A 3 20.97 -44.09 18.64
C SER A 3 21.02 -43.14 17.45
N HIS A 4 20.00 -43.19 16.58
CA HIS A 4 19.80 -42.15 15.58
C HIS A 4 19.37 -40.84 16.25
N LEU A 5 20.27 -39.88 16.27
CA LEU A 5 19.98 -38.49 16.59
C LEU A 5 19.20 -37.88 15.41
N ASN A 6 17.87 -37.93 15.45
CA ASN A 6 17.01 -37.10 14.63
C ASN A 6 17.00 -35.68 15.21
N GLY A 7 18.02 -34.90 14.92
CA GLY A 7 18.05 -33.45 15.10
C GLY A 7 17.26 -32.76 13.99
N GLY A 8 15.96 -32.94 13.95
CA GLY A 8 15.11 -32.15 13.08
C GLY A 8 15.18 -30.69 13.52
N VAL A 9 15.78 -29.83 12.70
CA VAL A 9 15.70 -28.37 12.84
C VAL A 9 14.21 -28.02 12.72
N ASN A 10 13.60 -27.74 13.86
CA ASN A 10 12.21 -27.29 13.92
C ASN A 10 12.18 -25.84 13.42
N MET A 11 12.21 -25.66 12.10
CA MET A 11 12.04 -24.34 11.48
C MET A 11 10.65 -23.87 11.83
N LYS A 12 10.59 -22.85 12.70
CA LYS A 12 9.35 -22.18 13.08
C LYS A 12 8.73 -21.60 11.81
N GLU A 13 7.69 -22.27 11.29
CA GLU A 13 7.02 -21.81 10.07
C GLU A 13 6.49 -20.40 10.30
N ASN A 14 6.83 -19.50 9.39
CA ASN A 14 6.36 -18.13 9.43
C ASN A 14 4.90 -18.07 8.93
N TRP A 15 4.10 -17.18 9.49
CA TRP A 15 2.67 -17.06 9.18
C TRP A 15 2.40 -16.87 7.67
N TRP A 16 3.26 -16.12 6.96
CA TRP A 16 3.10 -15.83 5.52
C TRP A 16 3.29 -17.05 4.61
N GLN A 17 3.94 -18.11 5.10
CA GLN A 17 4.18 -19.32 4.32
C GLN A 17 2.91 -20.16 4.13
N LYS A 18 1.89 -19.96 4.98
CA LYS A 18 0.61 -20.69 4.96
C LYS A 18 -0.60 -19.78 4.74
N THR A 19 -0.36 -18.50 4.49
CA THR A 19 -1.43 -17.50 4.37
C THR A 19 -1.76 -17.25 2.91
N VAL A 20 -3.06 -17.25 2.61
CA VAL A 20 -3.55 -16.71 1.34
C VAL A 20 -3.61 -15.19 1.47
N VAL A 21 -2.90 -14.50 0.58
CA VAL A 21 -2.94 -13.04 0.47
C VAL A 21 -3.90 -12.67 -0.66
N TYR A 22 -4.90 -11.87 -0.35
CA TYR A 22 -5.87 -11.35 -1.30
C TYR A 22 -5.54 -9.90 -1.64
N GLN A 23 -5.21 -9.61 -2.89
CA GLN A 23 -4.95 -8.24 -3.32
C GLN A 23 -6.27 -7.50 -3.54
N ILE A 24 -6.38 -6.31 -2.98
CA ILE A 24 -7.48 -5.38 -3.22
C ILE A 24 -6.95 -4.13 -3.93
N TYR A 25 -7.52 -3.85 -5.10
CA TYR A 25 -7.45 -2.55 -5.74
C TYR A 25 -8.67 -1.73 -5.28
N PRO A 26 -8.50 -0.77 -4.36
CA PRO A 26 -9.63 -0.15 -3.65
C PRO A 26 -10.66 0.45 -4.60
N ARG A 27 -10.19 1.19 -5.60
CA ARG A 27 -11.03 1.92 -6.57
C ARG A 27 -12.12 1.08 -7.23
N SER A 28 -11.86 -0.23 -7.44
CA SER A 28 -12.78 -1.12 -8.18
C SER A 28 -13.36 -2.25 -7.33
N PHE A 29 -13.10 -2.28 -6.02
CA PHE A 29 -13.51 -3.42 -5.19
C PHE A 29 -14.95 -3.31 -4.68
N MET A 30 -15.27 -2.24 -3.96
CA MET A 30 -16.60 -2.00 -3.42
C MET A 30 -16.78 -0.53 -3.08
N ASP A 31 -17.76 0.07 -3.68
CA ASP A 31 -18.22 1.44 -3.43
C ASP A 31 -19.30 1.41 -2.33
N ALA A 32 -19.04 2.06 -1.20
CA ALA A 32 -19.99 2.13 -0.09
C ALA A 32 -20.82 3.40 -0.08
N ASN A 33 -20.34 4.49 -0.69
CA ASN A 33 -20.98 5.80 -0.68
C ASN A 33 -21.82 6.08 -1.94
N GLY A 34 -21.64 5.28 -3.01
CA GLY A 34 -22.43 5.37 -4.25
C GLY A 34 -21.89 6.41 -5.25
N ASP A 35 -20.60 6.81 -5.14
CA ASP A 35 -20.00 7.79 -6.04
C ASP A 35 -19.33 7.16 -7.29
N GLY A 36 -19.36 5.83 -7.41
CA GLY A 36 -18.78 5.07 -8.51
C GLY A 36 -17.32 4.68 -8.28
N VAL A 37 -16.73 5.01 -7.13
CA VAL A 37 -15.36 4.66 -6.75
C VAL A 37 -15.39 3.79 -5.50
N GLY A 38 -14.68 2.65 -5.53
CA GLY A 38 -14.54 1.81 -4.34
C GLY A 38 -13.72 2.51 -3.27
N ASP A 39 -14.04 2.23 -2.00
CA ASP A 39 -13.51 2.94 -0.84
C ASP A 39 -13.19 2.01 0.34
N LEU A 40 -12.59 2.55 1.41
CA LEU A 40 -12.21 1.79 2.60
C LEU A 40 -13.44 1.24 3.33
N GLN A 41 -14.55 1.97 3.39
CA GLN A 41 -15.79 1.50 3.98
C GLN A 41 -16.40 0.34 3.19
N GLY A 42 -16.26 0.36 1.86
CA GLY A 42 -16.62 -0.75 1.00
C GLY A 42 -15.80 -2.00 1.32
N ILE A 43 -14.48 -1.86 1.53
CA ILE A 43 -13.63 -2.97 1.95
C ILE A 43 -14.08 -3.52 3.31
N ILE A 44 -14.33 -2.64 4.28
CA ILE A 44 -14.82 -3.03 5.61
C ILE A 44 -16.12 -3.83 5.51
N SER A 45 -17.04 -3.40 4.66
CA SER A 45 -18.33 -4.08 4.43
C SER A 45 -18.20 -5.50 3.87
N LYS A 46 -17.05 -5.83 3.28
CA LYS A 46 -16.74 -7.14 2.67
C LYS A 46 -15.83 -8.04 3.51
N LEU A 47 -15.42 -7.62 4.70
CA LEU A 47 -14.51 -8.42 5.54
C LEU A 47 -15.10 -9.78 5.91
N ASP A 48 -16.40 -9.88 6.17
CA ASP A 48 -17.05 -11.17 6.46
C ASP A 48 -17.01 -12.13 5.27
N TYR A 49 -17.11 -11.60 4.04
CA TYR A 49 -16.94 -12.37 2.82
C TYR A 49 -15.50 -12.88 2.69
N LEU A 50 -14.52 -12.01 2.93
CA LEU A 50 -13.09 -12.34 2.85
C LEU A 50 -12.69 -13.36 3.92
N GLU A 51 -13.23 -13.24 5.14
CA GLU A 51 -13.05 -14.22 6.21
C GLU A 51 -13.60 -15.60 5.80
N LYS A 52 -14.82 -15.67 5.26
CA LYS A 52 -15.42 -16.91 4.76
C LYS A 52 -14.65 -17.53 3.59
N LEU A 53 -13.97 -16.70 2.80
CA LEU A 53 -13.09 -17.16 1.73
C LEU A 53 -11.80 -17.80 2.27
N GLY A 54 -11.48 -17.59 3.54
CA GLY A 54 -10.33 -18.20 4.22
C GLY A 54 -9.00 -17.49 3.95
N ILE A 55 -9.02 -16.21 3.60
CA ILE A 55 -7.80 -15.42 3.47
C ILE A 55 -7.24 -15.04 4.84
N GLY A 56 -5.92 -14.94 4.97
CA GLY A 56 -5.27 -14.48 6.21
C GLY A 56 -4.59 -13.11 6.08
N ALA A 57 -4.56 -12.54 4.87
CA ALA A 57 -4.06 -11.19 4.67
C ALA A 57 -4.70 -10.51 3.45
N ILE A 58 -4.88 -9.20 3.54
CA ILE A 58 -5.22 -8.32 2.43
C ILE A 58 -3.96 -7.54 2.05
N TRP A 59 -3.58 -7.58 0.78
CA TRP A 59 -2.63 -6.64 0.21
C TRP A 59 -3.42 -5.49 -0.43
N LEU A 60 -3.29 -4.30 0.13
CA LEU A 60 -3.97 -3.11 -0.31
C LEU A 60 -3.07 -2.33 -1.28
N SER A 61 -3.50 -2.16 -2.53
CA SER A 61 -2.85 -1.24 -3.46
C SER A 61 -2.88 0.19 -2.89
N PRO A 62 -2.01 1.12 -3.34
CA PRO A 62 -1.82 2.40 -2.69
C PRO A 62 -3.12 3.17 -2.48
N VAL A 63 -3.33 3.69 -1.26
CA VAL A 63 -4.47 4.54 -0.85
C VAL A 63 -4.03 5.90 -0.33
N TYR A 64 -2.73 6.21 -0.43
CA TYR A 64 -2.15 7.46 0.02
C TYR A 64 -2.64 8.65 -0.81
N GLN A 65 -2.46 9.87 -0.30
CA GLN A 65 -2.72 11.08 -1.09
C GLN A 65 -1.87 11.07 -2.36
N SER A 66 -2.54 11.22 -3.51
CA SER A 66 -1.96 11.15 -4.84
C SER A 66 -2.82 11.95 -5.81
N PRO A 67 -2.26 12.60 -6.84
CA PRO A 67 -3.01 13.15 -7.96
C PRO A 67 -3.67 12.05 -8.82
N MET A 68 -3.30 10.78 -8.65
CA MET A 68 -3.85 9.61 -9.34
C MET A 68 -3.48 9.54 -10.83
N ASP A 69 -2.41 10.16 -11.24
CA ASP A 69 -1.90 10.10 -12.62
C ASP A 69 -1.34 8.72 -12.95
N ASP A 70 -0.82 8.01 -11.94
CA ASP A 70 -0.36 6.62 -12.02
C ASP A 70 -1.15 5.70 -11.06
N ASN A 71 -2.47 5.83 -11.03
CA ASN A 71 -3.37 4.97 -10.25
C ASN A 71 -3.04 4.88 -8.75
N GLY A 72 -2.44 5.94 -8.17
CA GLY A 72 -2.04 6.02 -6.78
C GLY A 72 -0.58 5.64 -6.49
N TYR A 73 0.18 5.20 -7.50
CA TYR A 73 1.62 4.96 -7.37
C TYR A 73 2.47 6.23 -7.46
N ASP A 74 1.86 7.37 -7.72
CA ASP A 74 2.40 8.73 -7.73
C ASP A 74 2.03 9.44 -6.40
N ILE A 75 2.72 9.09 -5.32
CA ILE A 75 2.34 9.49 -3.97
C ILE A 75 2.80 10.92 -3.66
N ALA A 76 1.85 11.79 -3.34
CA ALA A 76 2.09 13.17 -2.92
C ALA A 76 2.27 13.31 -1.41
N ASN A 77 1.62 12.44 -0.62
CA ASN A 77 1.77 12.41 0.83
C ASN A 77 1.60 10.98 1.36
N TYR A 78 2.68 10.42 1.95
CA TYR A 78 2.69 9.05 2.51
C TYR A 78 2.02 8.95 3.88
N GLN A 79 1.63 10.07 4.49
CA GLN A 79 1.14 10.12 5.87
C GLN A 79 -0.38 10.32 5.97
N ASP A 80 -1.07 10.29 4.82
CA ASP A 80 -2.51 10.52 4.79
C ASP A 80 -3.18 9.70 3.67
N ILE A 81 -4.48 9.49 3.80
CA ILE A 81 -5.30 8.74 2.86
C ILE A 81 -5.88 9.67 1.79
N ALA A 82 -5.90 9.23 0.53
CA ALA A 82 -6.59 9.96 -0.53
C ALA A 82 -8.09 10.03 -0.24
N ARG A 83 -8.66 11.22 -0.29
CA ARG A 83 -10.07 11.47 0.06
C ARG A 83 -11.08 10.65 -0.72
N ILE A 84 -10.72 10.25 -1.93
CA ILE A 84 -11.57 9.37 -2.75
C ILE A 84 -11.73 7.97 -2.16
N PHE A 85 -10.81 7.55 -1.28
CA PHE A 85 -10.86 6.23 -0.62
C PHE A 85 -11.35 6.32 0.82
N GLY A 86 -11.37 7.51 1.42
CA GLY A 86 -11.80 7.71 2.80
C GLY A 86 -10.84 8.58 3.61
N THR A 87 -10.76 8.30 4.90
CA THR A 87 -9.98 9.05 5.88
C THR A 87 -9.01 8.13 6.64
N MET A 88 -8.13 8.73 7.47
CA MET A 88 -7.28 7.96 8.39
C MET A 88 -8.12 7.17 9.41
N GLU A 89 -9.25 7.70 9.85
CA GLU A 89 -10.18 7.02 10.76
C GLU A 89 -10.78 5.78 10.09
N ASP A 90 -11.10 5.85 8.79
CA ASP A 90 -11.57 4.69 8.02
C ASP A 90 -10.48 3.62 7.91
N MET A 91 -9.22 4.03 7.75
CA MET A 91 -8.08 3.09 7.73
C MET A 91 -7.89 2.42 9.09
N ASP A 92 -7.94 3.18 10.17
CA ASP A 92 -7.87 2.65 11.53
C ASP A 92 -9.01 1.66 11.80
N GLN A 93 -10.21 1.97 11.33
CA GLN A 93 -11.36 1.07 11.41
C GLN A 93 -11.12 -0.21 10.59
N LEU A 94 -10.64 -0.11 9.36
CA LEU A 94 -10.32 -1.27 8.53
C LEU A 94 -9.32 -2.20 9.23
N ILE A 95 -8.24 -1.64 9.79
CA ILE A 95 -7.23 -2.41 10.53
C ILE A 95 -7.84 -3.10 11.74
N ALA A 96 -8.67 -2.39 12.51
CA ALA A 96 -9.31 -2.93 13.70
C ALA A 96 -10.30 -4.06 13.36
N GLU A 97 -11.12 -3.89 12.32
CA GLU A 97 -12.11 -4.88 11.89
C GLU A 97 -11.46 -6.11 11.23
N ALA A 98 -10.41 -5.92 10.44
CA ALA A 98 -9.62 -7.01 9.87
C ALA A 98 -8.96 -7.85 10.99
N LYS A 99 -8.39 -7.18 12.01
CA LYS A 99 -7.77 -7.84 13.16
C LYS A 99 -8.73 -8.72 13.95
N LYS A 100 -10.01 -8.34 14.09
CA LYS A 100 -11.04 -9.16 14.76
C LYS A 100 -11.27 -10.48 14.04
N ARG A 101 -10.97 -10.55 12.74
CA ARG A 101 -11.14 -11.71 11.85
C ARG A 101 -9.82 -12.46 11.57
N ASP A 102 -8.77 -12.14 12.32
CA ASP A 102 -7.39 -12.64 12.09
C ASP A 102 -6.86 -12.38 10.67
N ILE A 103 -7.33 -11.32 10.03
CA ILE A 103 -6.88 -10.86 8.72
C ILE A 103 -5.85 -9.74 8.91
N ARG A 104 -4.68 -9.88 8.31
CA ARG A 104 -3.62 -8.86 8.33
C ARG A 104 -3.78 -7.90 7.16
N ILE A 105 -3.42 -6.64 7.38
CA ILE A 105 -3.33 -5.65 6.31
C ILE A 105 -1.85 -5.50 5.92
N ILE A 106 -1.58 -5.62 4.62
CA ILE A 106 -0.28 -5.35 3.99
C ILE A 106 -0.48 -4.12 3.11
N MET A 107 0.26 -3.06 3.43
CA MET A 107 0.25 -1.84 2.63
C MET A 107 1.31 -1.91 1.54
N ASP A 108 1.01 -1.34 0.39
CA ASP A 108 2.00 -1.15 -0.66
C ASP A 108 3.03 -0.10 -0.24
N LEU A 109 4.31 -0.38 -0.46
CA LEU A 109 5.41 0.51 -0.12
C LEU A 109 6.07 1.04 -1.40
N VAL A 110 5.62 2.20 -1.86
CA VAL A 110 6.14 2.84 -3.07
C VAL A 110 7.32 3.74 -2.70
N VAL A 111 8.54 3.20 -2.76
CA VAL A 111 9.78 3.90 -2.35
C VAL A 111 10.75 4.15 -3.50
N ASN A 112 10.37 3.81 -4.73
CA ASN A 112 11.21 4.05 -5.91
C ASN A 112 11.20 5.51 -6.34
N HIS A 113 10.08 6.19 -6.18
CA HIS A 113 9.84 7.58 -6.61
C HIS A 113 8.74 8.22 -5.75
N THR A 114 8.58 9.52 -5.88
CA THR A 114 7.42 10.28 -5.37
C THR A 114 6.62 10.84 -6.53
N SER A 115 5.42 11.36 -6.26
CA SER A 115 4.74 12.27 -7.17
C SER A 115 5.57 13.54 -7.37
N ASP A 116 5.40 14.21 -8.51
CA ASP A 116 5.89 15.57 -8.73
C ASP A 116 5.12 16.62 -7.90
N GLU A 117 4.00 16.24 -7.30
CA GLU A 117 3.26 17.04 -6.31
C GLU A 117 3.71 16.76 -4.86
N HIS A 118 4.67 15.87 -4.62
CA HIS A 118 5.22 15.65 -3.28
C HIS A 118 6.01 16.87 -2.82
N ALA A 119 5.83 17.26 -1.56
CA ALA A 119 6.49 18.45 -1.00
C ALA A 119 8.01 18.45 -1.18
N TRP A 120 8.66 17.30 -1.04
CA TRP A 120 10.11 17.16 -1.28
C TRP A 120 10.48 17.45 -2.74
N PHE A 121 9.69 16.98 -3.70
CA PHE A 121 9.98 17.23 -5.12
C PHE A 121 9.76 18.69 -5.48
N ILE A 122 8.68 19.31 -4.98
CA ILE A 122 8.38 20.73 -5.21
C ILE A 122 9.53 21.59 -4.66
N GLU A 123 9.93 21.38 -3.40
CA GLU A 123 11.06 22.10 -2.78
C GLU A 123 12.36 21.88 -3.56
N ALA A 124 12.67 20.63 -3.91
CA ALA A 124 13.88 20.29 -4.68
C ALA A 124 13.92 20.96 -6.07
N ARG A 125 12.76 21.13 -6.71
CA ARG A 125 12.62 21.76 -8.01
C ARG A 125 12.78 23.29 -7.93
N GLU A 126 12.14 23.91 -6.94
CA GLU A 126 12.07 25.37 -6.79
C GLU A 126 13.31 25.95 -6.13
N ASN A 127 13.97 25.19 -5.26
CA ASN A 127 15.16 25.60 -4.53
C ASN A 127 16.33 24.63 -4.76
N PRO A 128 17.23 24.89 -5.74
CA PRO A 128 18.40 24.05 -6.01
C PRO A 128 19.38 23.92 -4.85
N GLN A 129 19.26 24.73 -3.79
CA GLN A 129 20.11 24.66 -2.59
C GLN A 129 19.44 23.93 -1.44
N SER A 130 18.22 23.42 -1.61
CA SER A 130 17.52 22.66 -0.57
C SER A 130 18.16 21.30 -0.33
N PRO A 131 18.10 20.78 0.90
CA PRO A 131 18.56 19.40 1.19
C PRO A 131 17.83 18.33 0.36
N GLU A 132 16.58 18.59 0.00
CA GLU A 132 15.74 17.70 -0.79
C GLU A 132 16.24 17.57 -2.23
N ARG A 133 17.10 18.50 -2.69
CA ARG A 133 17.69 18.43 -4.03
C ARG A 133 18.39 17.11 -4.28
N ASP A 134 19.09 16.58 -3.29
CA ASP A 134 19.87 15.35 -3.37
C ASP A 134 19.01 14.08 -3.30
N TYR A 135 17.69 14.20 -3.04
CA TYR A 135 16.77 13.06 -3.08
C TYR A 135 16.46 12.61 -4.50
N TYR A 136 16.71 13.46 -5.50
CA TYR A 136 16.35 13.24 -6.89
C TYR A 136 17.56 13.35 -7.84
N ILE A 137 17.47 12.64 -8.97
CA ILE A 137 18.51 12.70 -10.01
C ILE A 137 18.13 13.80 -11.01
N TRP A 138 18.96 14.83 -11.10
CA TRP A 138 18.76 15.97 -11.99
C TRP A 138 19.67 15.91 -13.21
N ARG A 139 19.20 16.43 -14.36
CA ARG A 139 19.96 16.59 -15.60
C ARG A 139 19.71 17.96 -16.18
N ASP A 140 20.74 18.62 -16.66
CA ASP A 140 20.63 19.97 -17.26
C ASP A 140 19.90 19.93 -18.62
N LYS A 141 19.98 18.81 -19.32
CA LYS A 141 19.30 18.60 -20.61
C LYS A 141 18.55 17.27 -20.57
N PRO A 142 17.36 17.19 -21.16
CA PRO A 142 16.76 15.89 -21.40
C PRO A 142 17.70 15.07 -22.25
N ASN A 143 17.83 13.78 -21.95
CA ASN A 143 18.45 12.86 -22.89
C ASN A 143 17.66 12.95 -24.18
N ASP A 144 18.34 13.20 -25.31
CA ASP A 144 17.68 13.32 -26.61
C ASP A 144 16.74 12.14 -26.84
N LEU A 145 15.46 12.35 -26.54
CA LEU A 145 14.38 11.57 -27.10
C LEU A 145 14.04 12.19 -28.47
N THR A 146 15.02 12.20 -29.35
CA THR A 146 14.78 12.46 -30.75
C THR A 146 14.23 11.19 -31.36
N SER A 147 12.95 11.14 -31.42
CA SER A 147 12.25 10.26 -32.40
C SER A 147 11.78 11.07 -33.55
#